data_f9cb6abf7094891722edefb4518e9b0e
#
_entry.id   f9cb6abf7094891722edefb4518e9b0e
#
_cell.length_a   1.000
_cell.length_b   1.000
_cell.length_c   1.000
_cell.angle_alpha   90.00
_cell.angle_beta   90.00
_cell.angle_gamma   90.00
#
_symmetry.space_group_name_H-M   'P 1'
#
loop_
_entity.id
_entity.type
_entity.pdbx_description
1 polymer ?
#
loop_
_entity_poly.entity_id
_entity_poly.type
_entity_poly.pdbx_seq_one_letter_code
_entity_poly.pdbx_strand_id
1 'polypeptide(L)'
;TGLKPTYGRVSRFGIIAYASSLDQAGPMARSAEDCAYLMNVIAGHDAKDSTSVKKEVDDYVANLNGTSVKGLRIGIPKQYFNVAGLDADVKARVEESLKKLEEMGATLVEIDLNMTVAYVPTYYLIAPAEASSNLSRYDGVRYGYRCENPDDLMDLYKRSRSEGFGPEVQRRILIGTYALSAG
;
A
#
# COMPACT_ATOMS: atom_id res chain seq x y z
N THR A 1 -15.64 0.12 -1.89
CA THR A 1 -14.84 1.18 -1.25
C THR A 1 -13.61 0.58 -0.59
N GLY A 2 -12.44 1.17 -0.79
CA GLY A 2 -11.20 0.81 -0.13
C GLY A 2 -10.63 2.02 0.60
N LEU A 3 -10.10 1.83 1.79
CA LEU A 3 -9.44 2.87 2.55
C LEU A 3 -7.99 2.48 2.82
N LYS A 4 -7.05 3.32 2.40
CA LYS A 4 -5.65 3.23 2.82
C LYS A 4 -5.43 4.17 4.02
N PRO A 5 -5.29 3.64 5.24
CA PRO A 5 -5.02 4.46 6.41
C PRO A 5 -3.64 5.12 6.36
N THR A 6 -3.43 6.08 7.22
CA THR A 6 -2.10 6.64 7.46
C THR A 6 -1.18 5.55 8.04
N TYR A 7 0.06 5.50 7.58
CA TYR A 7 1.07 4.55 8.05
C TYR A 7 1.17 4.57 9.59
N GLY A 8 1.19 3.39 10.19
CA GLY A 8 1.25 3.20 11.63
C GLY A 8 -0.10 3.31 12.37
N ARG A 9 -1.23 3.57 11.67
CA ARG A 9 -2.56 3.59 12.30
C ARG A 9 -3.12 2.20 12.56
N VAL A 10 -2.74 1.21 11.76
CA VAL A 10 -3.10 -0.20 11.90
C VAL A 10 -1.82 -0.98 12.14
N SER A 11 -1.82 -1.86 13.15
CA SER A 11 -0.68 -2.73 13.44
C SER A 11 -0.36 -3.65 12.26
N ARG A 12 0.93 -3.85 12.02
CA ARG A 12 1.46 -4.82 11.04
C ARG A 12 1.89 -6.12 11.68
N PHE A 13 1.74 -6.25 13.00
CA PHE A 13 2.10 -7.48 13.69
C PHE A 13 1.30 -8.67 13.15
N GLY A 14 2.00 -9.71 12.72
CA GLY A 14 1.40 -10.88 12.07
C GLY A 14 1.27 -10.77 10.54
N ILE A 15 1.58 -9.62 9.94
CA ILE A 15 1.64 -9.45 8.49
C ILE A 15 3.05 -9.82 7.99
N ILE A 16 3.13 -10.59 6.91
CA ILE A 16 4.40 -10.88 6.25
C ILE A 16 4.94 -9.57 5.65
N ALA A 17 6.12 -9.13 6.09
CA ALA A 17 6.73 -7.92 5.58
C ALA A 17 7.15 -8.07 4.11
N TYR A 18 6.65 -7.17 3.27
CA TYR A 18 7.09 -7.01 1.88
C TYR A 18 8.01 -5.79 1.76
N ALA A 19 7.47 -4.60 1.91
CA ALA A 19 8.22 -3.35 1.94
C ALA A 19 7.93 -2.63 3.26
N SER A 20 8.81 -2.75 4.23
CA SER A 20 8.55 -2.33 5.61
C SER A 20 8.24 -0.85 5.76
N SER A 21 8.75 0.00 4.88
CA SER A 21 8.45 1.44 4.86
C SER A 21 7.10 1.78 4.22
N LEU A 22 6.47 0.83 3.51
CA LEU A 22 5.26 1.03 2.71
C LEU A 22 4.09 0.13 3.13
N ASP A 23 4.38 -1.01 3.76
CA ASP A 23 3.35 -1.99 4.13
C ASP A 23 2.28 -1.35 5.01
N GLN A 24 1.02 -1.53 4.61
CA GLN A 24 -0.12 -0.95 5.29
C GLN A 24 -1.37 -1.82 5.06
N ALA A 25 -2.00 -2.22 6.16
CA ALA A 25 -3.33 -2.81 6.11
C ALA A 25 -4.40 -1.73 6.08
N GLY A 26 -5.50 -2.00 5.39
CA GLY A 26 -6.67 -1.12 5.34
C GLY A 26 -7.93 -1.89 4.96
N PRO A 27 -9.11 -1.39 5.33
CA PRO A 27 -10.37 -2.07 5.05
C PRO A 27 -10.80 -1.90 3.60
N MET A 28 -11.46 -2.93 3.08
CA MET A 28 -12.25 -2.88 1.86
C MET A 28 -13.67 -3.35 2.17
N ALA A 29 -14.67 -2.57 1.80
CA ALA A 29 -16.06 -2.83 2.10
C ALA A 29 -16.99 -2.26 1.03
N ARG A 30 -18.31 -2.43 1.20
CA ARG A 30 -19.31 -1.98 0.24
C ARG A 30 -19.56 -0.47 0.29
N SER A 31 -19.36 0.14 1.45
CA SER A 31 -19.56 1.58 1.67
C SER A 31 -18.39 2.22 2.43
N ALA A 32 -18.34 3.55 2.44
CA ALA A 32 -17.39 4.29 3.28
C ALA A 32 -17.70 4.10 4.77
N GLU A 33 -18.98 3.98 5.12
CA GLU A 33 -19.43 3.73 6.48
C GLU A 33 -18.96 2.38 7.00
N ASP A 34 -19.07 1.31 6.19
CA ASP A 34 -18.54 -0.01 6.57
C ASP A 34 -17.01 0.03 6.76
N CYS A 35 -16.30 0.79 5.93
CA CYS A 35 -14.85 1.00 6.11
C CYS A 35 -14.58 1.74 7.43
N ALA A 36 -15.40 2.69 7.83
CA ALA A 36 -15.27 3.41 9.09
C ALA A 36 -15.52 2.49 10.30
N TYR A 37 -16.53 1.61 10.25
CA TYR A 37 -16.74 0.59 11.28
C TYR A 37 -15.52 -0.32 11.43
N LEU A 38 -14.98 -0.80 10.32
CA LEU A 38 -13.77 -1.62 10.34
C LEU A 38 -12.57 -0.85 10.91
N MET A 39 -12.42 0.42 10.54
CA MET A 39 -11.34 1.26 11.08
C MET A 39 -11.45 1.47 12.59
N ASN A 40 -12.65 1.62 13.15
CA ASN A 40 -12.84 1.72 14.59
C ASN A 40 -12.32 0.47 15.34
N VAL A 41 -12.32 -0.68 14.67
CA VAL A 41 -11.87 -1.95 15.26
C VAL A 41 -10.36 -2.19 15.05
N ILE A 42 -9.83 -1.91 13.85
CA ILE A 42 -8.44 -2.28 13.50
C ILE A 42 -7.41 -1.18 13.76
N ALA A 43 -7.83 0.07 13.89
CA ALA A 43 -6.93 1.16 14.23
C ALA A 43 -6.54 1.15 15.70
N GLY A 44 -5.32 1.57 16.01
CA GLY A 44 -4.85 1.72 17.37
C GLY A 44 -3.38 1.40 17.55
N HIS A 45 -2.88 1.66 18.75
CA HIS A 45 -1.49 1.37 19.09
C HIS A 45 -1.33 -0.10 19.50
N ASP A 46 -0.34 -0.76 18.90
CA ASP A 46 0.09 -2.10 19.26
C ASP A 46 1.58 -2.07 19.66
N ALA A 47 1.88 -2.44 20.90
CA ALA A 47 3.24 -2.49 21.42
C ALA A 47 4.13 -3.55 20.72
N LYS A 48 3.54 -4.50 19.99
CA LYS A 48 4.26 -5.52 19.22
C LYS A 48 4.72 -5.03 17.84
N ASP A 49 4.20 -3.88 17.38
CA ASP A 49 4.64 -3.22 16.15
C ASP A 49 5.31 -1.89 16.50
N SER A 50 6.64 -1.83 16.35
CA SER A 50 7.44 -0.64 16.66
C SER A 50 7.09 0.58 15.81
N THR A 51 6.40 0.40 14.68
CA THR A 51 5.94 1.48 13.80
C THR A 51 4.53 1.96 14.12
N SER A 52 3.82 1.26 15.01
CA SER A 52 2.48 1.62 15.43
C SER A 52 2.46 2.93 16.22
N VAL A 53 1.67 3.90 15.76
CA VAL A 53 1.63 5.25 16.32
C VAL A 53 0.82 5.28 17.62
N LYS A 54 1.40 5.87 18.67
CA LYS A 54 0.71 6.12 19.94
C LYS A 54 -0.21 7.34 19.80
N LYS A 55 -1.36 7.13 19.21
CA LYS A 55 -2.40 8.16 19.03
C LYS A 55 -3.75 7.53 19.32
N GLU A 56 -4.61 8.26 20.00
CA GLU A 56 -6.00 7.87 20.22
C GLU A 56 -6.70 7.54 18.89
N VAL A 57 -7.64 6.63 18.95
CA VAL A 57 -8.49 6.26 17.82
C VAL A 57 -9.67 7.19 17.77
N ASP A 58 -9.82 7.90 16.66
CA ASP A 58 -10.99 8.71 16.39
C ASP A 58 -12.22 7.81 16.19
N ASP A 59 -13.41 8.29 16.51
CA ASP A 59 -14.64 7.63 16.09
C ASP A 59 -14.91 7.95 14.62
N TYR A 60 -14.41 7.07 13.73
CA TYR A 60 -14.53 7.26 12.30
C TYR A 60 -15.98 7.25 11.80
N VAL A 61 -16.87 6.50 12.46
CA VAL A 61 -18.30 6.43 12.11
C VAL A 61 -19.00 7.72 12.48
N ALA A 62 -18.81 8.22 13.70
CA ALA A 62 -19.40 9.48 14.14
C ALA A 62 -18.93 10.65 13.28
N ASN A 63 -17.66 10.64 12.84
CA ASN A 63 -17.09 11.69 12.01
C ASN A 63 -17.59 11.69 10.56
N LEU A 64 -18.20 10.63 10.05
CA LEU A 64 -18.83 10.63 8.73
C LEU A 64 -20.14 11.42 8.71
N ASN A 65 -20.86 11.45 9.82
CA ASN A 65 -22.17 12.07 9.90
C ASN A 65 -22.03 13.58 10.12
N GLY A 66 -22.62 14.37 9.20
CA GLY A 66 -22.62 15.82 9.32
C GLY A 66 -21.37 16.54 8.83
N THR A 67 -20.39 15.84 8.27
CA THR A 67 -19.22 16.47 7.67
C THR A 67 -19.60 17.17 6.37
N SER A 68 -19.44 18.49 6.31
CA SER A 68 -19.66 19.29 5.12
C SER A 68 -18.38 19.43 4.32
N VAL A 69 -18.47 19.30 2.99
CA VAL A 69 -17.37 19.60 2.07
C VAL A 69 -17.34 21.10 1.67
N LYS A 70 -18.27 21.89 2.18
CA LYS A 70 -18.34 23.33 1.89
C LYS A 70 -17.06 24.04 2.36
N GLY A 71 -16.44 24.75 1.43
CA GLY A 71 -15.21 25.49 1.68
C GLY A 71 -13.94 24.65 1.59
N LEU A 72 -14.02 23.32 1.36
CA LEU A 72 -12.85 22.51 1.06
C LEU A 72 -12.27 22.90 -0.30
N ARG A 73 -10.95 22.97 -0.38
CA ARG A 73 -10.21 23.13 -1.63
C ARG A 73 -9.69 21.78 -2.08
N ILE A 74 -10.10 21.36 -3.28
CA ILE A 74 -9.75 20.05 -3.85
C ILE A 74 -8.78 20.27 -5.00
N GLY A 75 -7.55 19.78 -4.87
CA GLY A 75 -6.53 19.87 -5.90
C GLY A 75 -6.79 18.86 -7.02
N ILE A 76 -6.80 19.31 -8.26
CA ILE A 76 -6.93 18.50 -9.47
C ILE A 76 -5.59 18.46 -10.19
N PRO A 77 -4.82 17.35 -10.07
CA PRO A 77 -3.56 17.23 -10.79
C PRO A 77 -3.81 17.07 -12.29
N LYS A 78 -3.45 18.08 -13.09
CA LYS A 78 -3.65 18.04 -14.55
C LYS A 78 -3.00 16.84 -15.22
N GLN A 79 -1.88 16.35 -14.65
CA GLN A 79 -1.16 15.22 -15.19
C GLN A 79 -1.95 13.91 -15.16
N TYR A 80 -2.84 13.73 -14.18
CA TYR A 80 -3.63 12.49 -14.04
C TYR A 80 -4.76 12.38 -15.06
N PHE A 81 -5.19 13.51 -15.64
CA PHE A 81 -6.26 13.54 -16.66
C PHE A 81 -5.72 13.53 -18.10
N ASN A 82 -4.40 13.68 -18.26
CA ASN A 82 -3.73 13.76 -19.56
C ASN A 82 -2.77 12.59 -19.82
N VAL A 83 -3.04 11.42 -19.23
CA VAL A 83 -2.21 10.22 -19.42
C VAL A 83 -2.75 9.35 -20.55
N ALA A 84 -1.86 8.82 -21.37
CA ALA A 84 -2.22 7.83 -22.38
C ALA A 84 -2.76 6.56 -21.69
N GLY A 85 -3.88 6.02 -22.21
CA GLY A 85 -4.49 4.80 -21.66
C GLY A 85 -5.44 5.04 -20.50
N LEU A 86 -5.73 6.28 -20.12
CA LEU A 86 -6.82 6.55 -19.18
C LEU A 86 -8.15 6.13 -19.81
N ASP A 87 -8.82 5.19 -19.16
CA ASP A 87 -10.12 4.70 -19.58
C ASP A 87 -11.16 5.83 -19.53
N ALA A 88 -11.95 5.95 -20.61
CA ALA A 88 -12.92 7.05 -20.75
C ALA A 88 -14.04 7.00 -19.69
N ASP A 89 -14.50 5.80 -19.32
CA ASP A 89 -15.55 5.65 -18.32
C ASP A 89 -15.01 5.97 -16.92
N VAL A 90 -13.78 5.57 -16.62
CA VAL A 90 -13.12 5.95 -15.36
C VAL A 90 -12.98 7.46 -15.27
N LYS A 91 -12.50 8.11 -16.35
CA LYS A 91 -12.40 9.58 -16.41
C LYS A 91 -13.75 10.24 -16.15
N ALA A 92 -14.81 9.80 -16.86
CA ALA A 92 -16.14 10.36 -16.71
C ALA A 92 -16.70 10.23 -15.29
N ARG A 93 -16.47 9.07 -14.62
CA ARG A 93 -16.94 8.89 -13.23
C ARG A 93 -16.18 9.78 -12.24
N VAL A 94 -14.88 9.99 -12.44
CA VAL A 94 -14.10 10.92 -11.62
C VAL A 94 -14.58 12.35 -11.82
N GLU A 95 -14.77 12.79 -13.07
CA GLU A 95 -15.26 14.14 -13.39
C GLU A 95 -16.67 14.40 -12.83
N GLU A 96 -17.58 13.41 -12.90
CA GLU A 96 -18.90 13.47 -12.27
C GLU A 96 -18.81 13.63 -10.75
N SER A 97 -17.90 12.89 -10.12
CA SER A 97 -17.67 12.99 -8.66
C SER A 97 -17.12 14.36 -8.27
N LEU A 98 -16.19 14.90 -9.04
CA LEU A 98 -15.65 16.24 -8.81
C LEU A 98 -16.74 17.32 -8.94
N LYS A 99 -17.58 17.24 -9.99
CA LYS A 99 -18.72 18.13 -10.17
C LYS A 99 -19.67 18.06 -8.96
N LYS A 100 -19.93 16.85 -8.46
CA LYS A 100 -20.79 16.68 -7.28
C LYS A 100 -20.21 17.35 -6.04
N LEU A 101 -18.89 17.25 -5.82
CA LEU A 101 -18.22 17.92 -4.71
C LEU A 101 -18.29 19.45 -4.83
N GLU A 102 -18.18 19.99 -6.05
CA GLU A 102 -18.32 21.43 -6.31
C GLU A 102 -19.76 21.90 -6.04
N GLU A 103 -20.79 21.16 -6.48
CA GLU A 103 -22.20 21.41 -6.18
C GLU A 103 -22.47 21.39 -4.65
N MET A 104 -21.73 20.60 -3.89
CA MET A 104 -21.81 20.57 -2.42
C MET A 104 -21.01 21.69 -1.73
N GLY A 105 -20.38 22.57 -2.51
CA GLY A 105 -19.68 23.76 -2.02
C GLY A 105 -18.17 23.63 -1.82
N ALA A 106 -17.55 22.61 -2.36
CA ALA A 106 -16.10 22.54 -2.47
C ALA A 106 -15.60 23.45 -3.61
N THR A 107 -14.33 23.83 -3.57
CA THR A 107 -13.66 24.59 -4.65
C THR A 107 -12.63 23.68 -5.31
N LEU A 108 -12.76 23.47 -6.63
CA LEU A 108 -11.79 22.72 -7.41
C LEU A 108 -10.64 23.66 -7.81
N VAL A 109 -9.39 23.21 -7.60
CA VAL A 109 -8.17 23.97 -7.90
C VAL A 109 -7.25 23.10 -8.74
N GLU A 110 -6.94 23.55 -9.95
CA GLU A 110 -5.92 22.88 -10.75
C GLU A 110 -4.56 22.97 -10.05
N ILE A 111 -3.87 21.84 -9.94
CA ILE A 111 -2.52 21.76 -9.38
C ILE A 111 -1.56 21.06 -10.35
N ASP A 112 -0.30 21.38 -10.24
CA ASP A 112 0.77 20.76 -11.01
C ASP A 112 1.61 19.85 -10.11
N LEU A 113 1.70 18.57 -10.47
CA LEU A 113 2.56 17.58 -9.81
C LEU A 113 3.70 17.22 -10.77
N ASN A 114 4.72 18.02 -10.82
CA ASN A 114 5.81 17.96 -11.80
C ASN A 114 6.63 16.66 -11.79
N MET A 115 6.52 15.80 -10.75
CA MET A 115 7.26 14.56 -10.61
C MET A 115 6.43 13.28 -10.85
N THR A 116 5.21 13.39 -11.40
CA THR A 116 4.32 12.23 -11.59
C THR A 116 4.92 11.10 -12.41
N VAL A 117 5.78 11.41 -13.38
CA VAL A 117 6.47 10.41 -14.22
C VAL A 117 7.42 9.52 -13.40
N ALA A 118 7.87 9.96 -12.24
CA ALA A 118 8.78 9.22 -11.37
C ALA A 118 8.09 8.35 -10.32
N TYR A 119 6.80 8.56 -10.02
CA TYR A 119 6.14 7.91 -8.88
C TYR A 119 6.10 6.39 -9.02
N VAL A 120 5.62 5.88 -10.14
CA VAL A 120 5.54 4.43 -10.39
C VAL A 120 6.94 3.80 -10.52
N PRO A 121 7.89 4.35 -11.29
CA PRO A 121 9.26 3.87 -11.30
C PRO A 121 9.92 3.84 -9.92
N THR A 122 9.72 4.86 -9.09
CA THR A 122 10.24 4.89 -7.71
C THR A 122 9.69 3.74 -6.87
N TYR A 123 8.38 3.47 -6.97
CA TYR A 123 7.79 2.30 -6.30
C TYR A 123 8.45 0.99 -6.76
N TYR A 124 8.65 0.80 -8.07
CA TYR A 124 9.26 -0.42 -8.61
C TYR A 124 10.75 -0.59 -8.24
N LEU A 125 11.41 0.45 -7.80
CA LEU A 125 12.76 0.35 -7.25
C LEU A 125 12.75 0.09 -5.73
N ILE A 126 12.03 0.90 -4.97
CA ILE A 126 12.04 0.84 -3.49
C ILE A 126 11.37 -0.44 -2.99
N ALA A 127 10.17 -0.76 -3.46
CA ALA A 127 9.42 -1.88 -2.93
C ALA A 127 10.10 -3.25 -3.19
N PRO A 128 10.62 -3.56 -4.39
CA PRO A 128 11.41 -4.78 -4.60
C PRO A 128 12.73 -4.80 -3.83
N ALA A 129 13.41 -3.67 -3.65
CA ALA A 129 14.63 -3.59 -2.86
C ALA A 129 14.36 -3.98 -1.38
N GLU A 130 13.33 -3.42 -0.78
CA GLU A 130 12.92 -3.81 0.57
C GLU A 130 12.42 -5.26 0.63
N ALA A 131 11.66 -5.72 -0.38
CA ALA A 131 11.17 -7.09 -0.44
C ALA A 131 12.32 -8.09 -0.52
N SER A 132 13.37 -7.85 -1.31
CA SER A 132 14.53 -8.73 -1.38
C SER A 132 15.21 -8.89 -0.02
N SER A 133 15.30 -7.81 0.74
CA SER A 133 15.82 -7.79 2.11
C SER A 133 14.89 -8.50 3.09
N ASN A 134 13.59 -8.16 3.10
CA ASN A 134 12.62 -8.74 4.01
C ASN A 134 12.39 -10.24 3.78
N LEU A 135 12.31 -10.67 2.53
CA LEU A 135 12.06 -12.07 2.18
C LEU A 135 13.32 -12.95 2.25
N SER A 136 14.51 -12.36 2.46
CA SER A 136 15.74 -13.13 2.66
C SER A 136 15.71 -14.06 3.87
N ARG A 137 14.90 -13.72 4.86
CA ARG A 137 14.74 -14.50 6.11
C ARG A 137 13.96 -15.80 5.95
N TYR A 138 13.23 -15.98 4.84
CA TYR A 138 12.50 -17.21 4.51
C TYR A 138 13.45 -18.18 3.80
N ASP A 139 14.30 -18.83 4.59
CA ASP A 139 15.42 -19.66 4.12
C ASP A 139 15.21 -21.18 4.29
N GLY A 140 14.04 -21.57 4.83
CA GLY A 140 13.72 -22.96 5.11
C GLY A 140 14.41 -23.54 6.35
N VAL A 141 15.21 -22.74 7.06
CA VAL A 141 15.87 -23.12 8.32
C VAL A 141 15.17 -22.47 9.51
N ARG A 142 15.06 -21.16 9.51
CA ARG A 142 14.39 -20.38 10.58
C ARG A 142 12.90 -20.48 10.50
N TYR A 143 12.33 -20.27 9.31
CA TYR A 143 10.91 -20.41 9.01
C TYR A 143 10.67 -20.34 7.48
N GLY A 144 9.41 -20.50 7.08
CA GLY A 144 9.01 -20.59 5.68
C GLY A 144 9.02 -22.03 5.16
N TYR A 145 8.83 -22.17 3.86
CA TYR A 145 8.90 -23.46 3.19
C TYR A 145 10.31 -24.04 3.28
N ARG A 146 10.40 -25.34 3.54
CA ARG A 146 11.64 -26.13 3.53
C ARG A 146 11.53 -27.25 2.52
N CYS A 147 12.48 -27.34 1.58
CA CYS A 147 12.50 -28.41 0.57
C CYS A 147 12.73 -29.77 1.24
N GLU A 148 12.18 -30.82 0.61
CA GLU A 148 12.34 -32.20 1.05
C GLU A 148 13.67 -32.77 0.53
N ASN A 149 14.34 -33.58 1.34
CA ASN A 149 15.54 -34.33 1.00
C ASN A 149 16.61 -33.49 0.25
N PRO A 150 17.15 -32.43 0.88
CA PRO A 150 18.25 -31.67 0.27
C PRO A 150 19.55 -32.48 0.28
N ASP A 151 20.36 -32.36 -0.77
CA ASP A 151 21.65 -33.05 -0.89
C ASP A 151 22.68 -32.47 0.09
N ASP A 152 22.67 -31.16 0.29
CA ASP A 152 23.54 -30.45 1.22
C ASP A 152 22.89 -29.15 1.73
N LEU A 153 23.62 -28.37 2.51
CA LEU A 153 23.14 -27.10 3.06
C LEU A 153 22.86 -26.05 1.96
N MET A 154 23.68 -26.03 0.93
CA MET A 154 23.52 -25.09 -0.17
C MET A 154 22.29 -25.44 -1.02
N ASP A 155 22.08 -26.73 -1.27
CA ASP A 155 20.88 -27.23 -1.95
C ASP A 155 19.63 -26.94 -1.12
N LEU A 156 19.67 -27.13 0.20
CA LEU A 156 18.59 -26.76 1.09
C LEU A 156 18.16 -25.30 0.89
N TYR A 157 19.10 -24.36 0.92
CA TYR A 157 18.79 -22.94 0.73
C TYR A 157 18.27 -22.64 -0.67
N LYS A 158 18.92 -23.14 -1.71
CA LYS A 158 18.52 -22.89 -3.10
C LYS A 158 17.12 -23.40 -3.38
N ARG A 159 16.86 -24.68 -3.05
CA ARG A 159 15.57 -25.33 -3.32
C ARG A 159 14.45 -24.76 -2.45
N SER A 160 14.69 -24.55 -1.16
CA SER A 160 13.66 -23.96 -0.30
C SER A 160 13.21 -22.59 -0.80
N ARG A 161 14.12 -21.79 -1.34
CA ARG A 161 13.78 -20.48 -1.88
C ARG A 161 13.14 -20.56 -3.28
N SER A 162 13.64 -21.43 -4.15
CA SER A 162 13.08 -21.59 -5.51
C SER A 162 11.73 -22.27 -5.54
N GLU A 163 11.51 -23.24 -4.66
CA GLU A 163 10.24 -23.95 -4.56
C GLU A 163 9.21 -23.16 -3.72
N GLY A 164 9.67 -22.43 -2.70
CA GLY A 164 8.82 -21.73 -1.73
C GLY A 164 8.26 -20.39 -2.21
N PHE A 165 8.87 -19.77 -3.22
CA PHE A 165 8.41 -18.51 -3.80
C PHE A 165 7.87 -18.72 -5.21
N GLY A 166 6.68 -18.19 -5.49
CA GLY A 166 6.13 -18.16 -6.83
C GLY A 166 6.94 -17.27 -7.80
N PRO A 167 6.80 -17.47 -9.12
CA PRO A 167 7.65 -16.81 -10.13
C PRO A 167 7.63 -15.28 -10.06
N GLU A 168 6.49 -14.69 -9.70
CA GLU A 168 6.34 -13.25 -9.59
C GLU A 168 7.14 -12.69 -8.39
N VAL A 169 7.06 -13.35 -7.24
CA VAL A 169 7.83 -12.96 -6.05
C VAL A 169 9.34 -13.13 -6.29
N GLN A 170 9.75 -14.23 -6.94
CA GLN A 170 11.15 -14.44 -7.33
C GLN A 170 11.67 -13.31 -8.19
N ARG A 171 10.88 -12.87 -9.19
CA ARG A 171 11.22 -11.74 -10.06
C ARG A 171 11.45 -10.46 -9.25
N ARG A 172 10.59 -10.14 -8.29
CA ARG A 172 10.75 -8.95 -7.43
C ARG A 172 11.97 -9.06 -6.54
N ILE A 173 12.25 -10.22 -5.97
CA ILE A 173 13.47 -10.46 -5.19
C ILE A 173 14.71 -10.20 -6.06
N LEU A 174 14.74 -10.71 -7.29
CA LEU A 174 15.86 -10.51 -8.21
C LEU A 174 16.04 -9.03 -8.59
N ILE A 175 14.93 -8.34 -8.94
CA ILE A 175 14.96 -6.89 -9.25
C ILE A 175 15.47 -6.10 -8.05
N GLY A 176 14.99 -6.40 -6.84
CA GLY A 176 15.42 -5.73 -5.63
C GLY A 176 16.88 -5.96 -5.30
N THR A 177 17.35 -7.21 -5.44
CA THR A 177 18.77 -7.56 -5.27
C THR A 177 19.65 -6.82 -6.28
N TYR A 178 19.23 -6.74 -7.54
CA TYR A 178 19.94 -5.98 -8.55
C TYR A 178 19.99 -4.48 -8.21
N ALA A 179 18.86 -3.89 -7.83
CA ALA A 179 18.82 -2.47 -7.44
C ALA A 179 19.75 -2.15 -6.27
N LEU A 180 19.85 -3.06 -5.28
CA LEU A 180 20.75 -2.90 -4.13
C LEU A 180 22.23 -3.18 -4.48
N SER A 181 22.51 -3.89 -5.56
CA SER A 181 23.88 -4.20 -5.99
C SER A 181 24.51 -3.12 -6.88
N ALA A 182 23.71 -2.17 -7.36
CA ALA A 182 24.13 -1.08 -8.25
C ALA A 182 24.65 0.14 -7.47
N GLY A 183 25.54 -0.09 -6.51
CA GLY A 183 26.18 0.93 -5.68
C GLY A 183 27.64 1.15 -6.04
#